data_8b28200dc248900301325b08c0bdf11b
#
_entry.id   8b28200dc248900301325b08c0bdf11b
#
_cell.length_a   1.000
_cell.length_b   1.000
_cell.length_c   1.000
_cell.angle_alpha   90.00
_cell.angle_beta   90.00
_cell.angle_gamma   90.00
#
_symmetry.space_group_name_H-M   'P 1'
#
loop_
_entity.id
_entity.type
_entity.pdbx_description
1 polymer ?
#
loop_
_entity_poly.entity_id
_entity_poly.type
_entity_poly.pdbx_seq_one_letter_code
_entity_poly.pdbx_strand_id
1 'polypeptide(L)'
;MKQTEKLPLRGQLIYASGTLGWSVVVNLLAGIIIYFYQPVGDDQLNNLIPKITILGFINALTLVVLSARLIDAIIDPVIAHLSDKSGNKLGRRIPFMIFALLPVLITGFLLWMPLTRTESMGNIWWLAGIQILFNVSISFYVIPYNALLPEFGYNSEVKLRISTFQSIAYTIGLVIASASNALLNFNQDVLH
;
A
#
# COMPACT_ATOMS: atom_id res chain seq x y z
N MET A 1 4.23 34.00 19.15
CA MET A 1 4.34 33.11 17.97
C MET A 1 5.65 32.35 18.15
N LYS A 2 5.61 31.03 18.46
CA LYS A 2 6.82 30.19 18.45
C LYS A 2 7.36 30.18 17.03
N GLN A 3 8.62 30.60 16.85
CA GLN A 3 9.33 30.40 15.59
C GLN A 3 9.25 28.91 15.30
N THR A 4 8.57 28.56 14.19
CA THR A 4 8.58 27.20 13.66
C THR A 4 10.03 26.86 13.30
N GLU A 5 10.67 26.03 14.12
CA GLU A 5 12.04 25.55 13.84
C GLU A 5 12.05 24.96 12.45
N LYS A 6 12.97 25.48 11.62
CA LYS A 6 13.13 25.02 10.24
C LYS A 6 13.53 23.56 10.26
N LEU A 7 12.71 22.68 9.69
CA LEU A 7 13.08 21.27 9.57
C LEU A 7 14.40 21.17 8.77
N PRO A 8 15.50 20.69 9.38
CA PRO A 8 16.80 20.61 8.69
C PRO A 8 16.70 19.64 7.51
N LEU A 9 17.58 19.79 6.51
CA LEU A 9 17.60 18.93 5.33
C LEU A 9 17.61 17.43 5.69
N ARG A 10 18.34 17.07 6.74
CA ARG A 10 18.37 15.70 7.26
C ARG A 10 17.00 15.22 7.70
N GLY A 11 16.23 16.05 8.39
CA GLY A 11 14.86 15.73 8.78
C GLY A 11 13.92 15.57 7.59
N GLN A 12 14.09 16.39 6.54
CA GLN A 12 13.31 16.27 5.30
C GLN A 12 13.58 14.94 4.58
N LEU A 13 14.83 14.50 4.54
CA LEU A 13 15.22 13.23 3.95
C LEU A 13 14.72 12.03 4.78
N ILE A 14 14.80 12.12 6.12
CA ILE A 14 14.24 11.08 7.01
C ILE A 14 12.72 10.98 6.81
N TYR A 15 12.02 12.10 6.69
CA TYR A 15 10.60 12.09 6.40
C TYR A 15 10.32 11.45 5.03
N ALA A 16 11.04 11.83 3.98
CA ALA A 16 10.86 11.28 2.64
C ALA A 16 11.17 9.76 2.57
N SER A 17 12.09 9.25 3.40
CA SER A 17 12.37 7.80 3.45
C SER A 17 11.18 6.96 3.92
N GLY A 18 10.26 7.54 4.70
CA GLY A 18 9.00 6.90 5.04
C GLY A 18 8.13 6.62 3.82
N THR A 19 8.17 7.50 2.80
CA THR A 19 7.48 7.27 1.52
C THR A 19 8.03 6.06 0.79
N LEU A 20 9.35 5.87 0.78
CA LEU A 20 9.98 4.70 0.17
C LEU A 20 9.47 3.41 0.83
N GLY A 21 9.42 3.37 2.17
CA GLY A 21 8.97 2.18 2.90
C GLY A 21 7.56 1.74 2.51
N TRP A 22 6.57 2.64 2.61
CA TRP A 22 5.20 2.26 2.30
C TRP A 22 4.98 2.06 0.80
N SER A 23 5.69 2.78 -0.08
CA SER A 23 5.56 2.61 -1.53
C SER A 23 6.07 1.23 -2.00
N VAL A 24 7.19 0.75 -1.44
CA VAL A 24 7.66 -0.62 -1.70
C VAL A 24 6.60 -1.64 -1.32
N VAL A 25 6.07 -1.55 -0.10
CA VAL A 25 5.07 -2.52 0.40
C VAL A 25 3.83 -2.53 -0.48
N VAL A 26 3.25 -1.36 -0.78
CA VAL A 26 2.00 -1.27 -1.56
C VAL A 26 2.20 -1.74 -2.98
N ASN A 27 3.27 -1.31 -3.66
CA ASN A 27 3.49 -1.68 -5.07
C ASN A 27 3.93 -3.14 -5.22
N LEU A 28 4.73 -3.67 -4.29
CA LEU A 28 5.13 -5.06 -4.29
C LEU A 28 3.93 -5.98 -4.07
N LEU A 29 3.08 -5.69 -3.08
CA LEU A 29 1.86 -6.45 -2.86
C LEU A 29 0.92 -6.37 -4.06
N ALA A 30 0.70 -5.18 -4.63
CA ALA A 30 -0.20 -5.00 -5.78
C ALA A 30 0.26 -5.82 -7.01
N GLY A 31 1.56 -5.89 -7.27
CA GLY A 31 2.12 -6.65 -8.41
C GLY A 31 2.10 -8.15 -8.17
N ILE A 32 2.68 -8.60 -7.07
CA ILE A 32 2.91 -10.03 -6.82
C ILE A 32 1.62 -10.76 -6.44
N ILE A 33 0.67 -10.09 -5.78
CA ILE A 33 -0.58 -10.75 -5.36
C ILE A 33 -1.40 -11.26 -6.55
N ILE A 34 -1.44 -10.49 -7.64
CA ILE A 34 -2.14 -10.91 -8.86
C ILE A 34 -1.50 -12.19 -9.40
N TYR A 35 -0.18 -12.20 -9.48
CA TYR A 35 0.58 -13.34 -9.96
C TYR A 35 0.46 -14.56 -9.04
N PHE A 36 0.44 -14.36 -7.73
CA PHE A 36 0.30 -15.41 -6.74
C PHE A 36 -1.06 -16.11 -6.80
N TYR A 37 -2.15 -15.36 -6.99
CA TYR A 37 -3.50 -15.91 -7.04
C TYR A 37 -3.93 -16.39 -8.43
N GLN A 38 -3.39 -15.79 -9.49
CA GLN A 38 -3.63 -16.18 -10.89
C GLN A 38 -2.32 -16.12 -11.68
N PRO A 39 -1.46 -17.12 -11.56
CA PRO A 39 -0.25 -17.18 -12.37
C PRO A 39 -0.59 -17.18 -13.85
N VAL A 40 0.20 -16.45 -14.65
CA VAL A 40 0.07 -16.34 -16.09
C VAL A 40 1.15 -17.22 -16.70
N GLY A 41 0.75 -18.30 -17.37
CA GLY A 41 1.67 -19.25 -18.03
C GLY A 41 1.17 -20.68 -17.93
N ASP A 42 1.89 -21.57 -18.56
CA ASP A 42 1.62 -23.04 -18.58
C ASP A 42 2.25 -23.73 -17.35
N ASP A 43 2.62 -22.95 -16.36
CA ASP A 43 3.40 -23.38 -15.21
C ASP A 43 2.57 -24.17 -14.21
N GLN A 44 3.23 -25.11 -13.55
CA GLN A 44 2.73 -26.05 -12.54
C GLN A 44 2.05 -25.40 -11.32
N LEU A 45 1.91 -24.07 -11.29
CA LEU A 45 1.20 -23.34 -10.25
C LEU A 45 -0.30 -23.34 -10.54
N ASN A 46 -1.05 -24.06 -9.72
CA ASN A 46 -2.51 -24.08 -9.81
C ASN A 46 -3.09 -22.68 -9.53
N ASN A 47 -4.04 -22.26 -10.38
CA ASN A 47 -4.83 -21.07 -10.06
C ASN A 47 -5.51 -21.26 -8.69
N LEU A 48 -5.38 -20.30 -7.81
CA LEU A 48 -6.05 -20.30 -6.51
C LEU A 48 -7.45 -19.70 -6.61
N ILE A 49 -7.69 -18.90 -7.65
CA ILE A 49 -8.96 -18.23 -7.94
C ILE A 49 -9.43 -18.63 -9.32
N PRO A 50 -10.73 -19.04 -9.47
CA PRO A 50 -11.31 -19.35 -10.77
C PRO A 50 -11.23 -18.17 -11.73
N LYS A 51 -10.89 -18.44 -12.99
CA LYS A 51 -10.87 -17.45 -14.08
C LYS A 51 -12.29 -17.10 -14.53
N ILE A 52 -13.09 -16.55 -13.62
CA ILE A 52 -14.46 -16.13 -13.90
C ILE A 52 -14.42 -14.75 -14.54
N THR A 53 -14.95 -14.65 -15.74
CA THR A 53 -15.16 -13.38 -16.43
C THR A 53 -16.60 -12.92 -16.16
N ILE A 54 -16.76 -11.76 -15.55
CA ILE A 54 -18.05 -11.14 -15.30
C ILE A 54 -18.26 -10.06 -16.37
N LEU A 55 -19.45 -10.03 -16.97
CA LEU A 55 -19.78 -9.12 -18.09
C LEU A 55 -18.85 -9.26 -19.32
N GLY A 56 -18.18 -10.40 -19.50
CA GLY A 56 -17.35 -10.70 -20.67
C GLY A 56 -15.96 -10.05 -20.69
N PHE A 57 -15.64 -9.13 -19.78
CA PHE A 57 -14.35 -8.41 -19.76
C PHE A 57 -13.79 -8.10 -18.37
N ILE A 58 -14.57 -8.26 -17.30
CA ILE A 58 -14.11 -8.02 -15.93
C ILE A 58 -13.81 -9.37 -15.26
N ASN A 59 -12.55 -9.55 -14.83
CA ASN A 59 -12.12 -10.70 -14.05
C ASN A 59 -12.50 -10.51 -12.56
N ALA A 60 -12.70 -11.62 -11.84
CA ALA A 60 -12.98 -11.63 -10.40
C ALA A 60 -11.91 -10.86 -9.59
N LEU A 61 -10.62 -11.00 -9.93
CA LEU A 61 -9.56 -10.21 -9.31
C LEU A 61 -9.72 -8.71 -9.51
N THR A 62 -10.13 -8.28 -10.72
CA THR A 62 -10.40 -6.87 -10.99
C THR A 62 -11.51 -6.33 -10.09
N LEU A 63 -12.56 -7.12 -9.84
CA LEU A 63 -13.63 -6.73 -8.91
C LEU A 63 -13.14 -6.63 -7.47
N VAL A 64 -12.27 -7.53 -7.03
CA VAL A 64 -11.65 -7.46 -5.70
C VAL A 64 -10.86 -6.17 -5.53
N VAL A 65 -10.00 -5.84 -6.50
CA VAL A 65 -9.20 -4.60 -6.46
C VAL A 65 -10.10 -3.36 -6.53
N LEU A 66 -11.11 -3.37 -7.39
CA LEU A 66 -12.05 -2.25 -7.55
C LEU A 66 -12.85 -2.01 -6.27
N SER A 67 -13.37 -3.08 -5.64
CA SER A 67 -14.13 -2.97 -4.39
C SER A 67 -13.29 -2.34 -3.27
N ALA A 68 -12.03 -2.73 -3.16
CA ALA A 68 -11.11 -2.14 -2.21
C ALA A 68 -10.90 -0.64 -2.47
N ARG A 69 -10.73 -0.22 -3.73
CA ARG A 69 -10.61 1.21 -4.11
C ARG A 69 -11.87 2.04 -3.81
N LEU A 70 -13.05 1.46 -3.99
CA LEU A 70 -14.31 2.13 -3.64
C LEU A 70 -14.42 2.36 -2.12
N ILE A 71 -13.96 1.40 -1.34
CA ILE A 71 -13.94 1.53 0.13
C ILE A 71 -12.92 2.58 0.56
N ASP A 72 -11.73 2.63 -0.05
CA ASP A 72 -10.73 3.67 0.21
C ASP A 72 -11.33 5.06 0.01
N ALA A 73 -12.06 5.28 -1.10
CA ALA A 73 -12.68 6.58 -1.40
C ALA A 73 -13.64 7.07 -0.31
N ILE A 74 -14.26 6.15 0.44
CA ILE A 74 -15.15 6.47 1.56
C ILE A 74 -14.38 6.62 2.87
N ILE A 75 -13.44 5.73 3.12
CA ILE A 75 -12.73 5.65 4.42
C ILE A 75 -11.63 6.70 4.54
N ASP A 76 -10.96 7.05 3.45
CA ASP A 76 -9.85 8.02 3.47
C ASP A 76 -10.24 9.39 4.06
N PRO A 77 -11.36 10.03 3.68
CA PRO A 77 -11.82 11.26 4.31
C PRO A 77 -12.14 11.09 5.80
N VAL A 78 -12.67 9.93 6.20
CA VAL A 78 -12.98 9.63 7.60
C VAL A 78 -11.70 9.55 8.42
N ILE A 79 -10.69 8.84 7.93
CA ILE A 79 -9.37 8.72 8.59
C ILE A 79 -8.71 10.11 8.71
N ALA A 80 -8.74 10.90 7.63
CA ALA A 80 -8.21 12.26 7.64
C ALA A 80 -8.86 13.10 8.75
N HIS A 81 -10.18 13.09 8.83
CA HIS A 81 -10.93 13.82 9.85
C HIS A 81 -10.62 13.33 11.27
N LEU A 82 -10.58 12.02 11.49
CA LEU A 82 -10.25 11.44 12.81
C LEU A 82 -8.84 11.80 13.24
N SER A 83 -7.86 11.73 12.34
CA SER A 83 -6.47 12.07 12.66
C SER A 83 -6.29 13.54 12.98
N ASP A 84 -7.04 14.43 12.31
CA ASP A 84 -6.97 15.88 12.56
C ASP A 84 -7.61 16.29 13.89
N LYS A 85 -8.63 15.56 14.35
CA LYS A 85 -9.31 15.81 15.64
C LYS A 85 -8.60 15.22 16.85
N SER A 86 -7.62 14.37 16.67
CA SER A 86 -6.93 13.70 17.78
C SER A 86 -6.16 14.70 18.65
N GLY A 87 -6.40 14.65 19.97
CA GLY A 87 -5.72 15.47 20.98
C GLY A 87 -4.61 14.74 21.74
N ASN A 88 -3.95 13.74 21.15
CA ASN A 88 -2.97 12.92 21.84
C ASN A 88 -1.68 13.69 22.18
N LYS A 89 -1.04 13.32 23.31
CA LYS A 89 0.22 13.92 23.79
C LYS A 89 1.42 13.71 22.82
N LEU A 90 1.40 12.63 22.02
CA LEU A 90 2.42 12.35 21.01
C LEU A 90 2.22 13.12 19.69
N GLY A 91 1.25 14.03 19.65
CA GLY A 91 0.83 14.71 18.42
C GLY A 91 -0.44 14.09 17.83
N ARG A 92 -1.10 14.83 16.92
CA ARG A 92 -2.40 14.42 16.38
C ARG A 92 -2.32 13.18 15.51
N ARG A 93 -1.28 13.03 14.71
CA ARG A 93 -1.15 12.08 13.60
C ARG A 93 -0.27 10.86 13.89
N ILE A 94 0.76 11.01 14.72
CA ILE A 94 1.72 9.96 15.04
C ILE A 94 1.06 8.71 15.65
N PRO A 95 0.09 8.81 16.57
CA PRO A 95 -0.56 7.63 17.14
C PRO A 95 -1.26 6.76 16.10
N PHE A 96 -1.90 7.38 15.09
CA PHE A 96 -2.56 6.64 14.00
C PHE A 96 -1.56 5.85 13.18
N MET A 97 -0.41 6.45 12.86
CA MET A 97 0.66 5.79 12.11
C MET A 97 1.23 4.60 12.89
N ILE A 98 1.49 4.77 14.20
CA ILE A 98 2.01 3.69 15.05
C ILE A 98 0.97 2.56 15.16
N PHE A 99 -0.30 2.89 15.41
CA PHE A 99 -1.38 1.91 15.50
C PHE A 99 -1.56 1.14 14.20
N ALA A 100 -1.38 1.77 13.04
CA ALA A 100 -1.52 1.15 11.75
C ALA A 100 -0.46 0.07 11.45
N LEU A 101 0.73 0.14 12.05
CA LEU A 101 1.82 -0.78 11.74
C LEU A 101 1.44 -2.24 11.98
N LEU A 102 0.83 -2.54 13.12
CA LEU A 102 0.46 -3.92 13.46
C LEU A 102 -0.60 -4.49 12.51
N PRO A 103 -1.75 -3.81 12.26
CA PRO A 103 -2.72 -4.26 11.26
C PRO A 103 -2.13 -4.41 9.86
N VAL A 104 -1.27 -3.49 9.40
CA VAL A 104 -0.60 -3.59 8.08
C VAL A 104 0.25 -4.85 7.99
N LEU A 105 1.04 -5.17 9.01
CA LEU A 105 1.86 -6.38 9.04
C LEU A 105 1.00 -7.65 9.03
N ILE A 106 -0.04 -7.71 9.88
CA ILE A 106 -0.92 -8.87 9.97
C ILE A 106 -1.66 -9.08 8.65
N THR A 107 -2.33 -8.06 8.13
CA THR A 107 -3.11 -8.18 6.89
C THR A 107 -2.22 -8.39 5.68
N GLY A 108 -1.05 -7.74 5.62
CA GLY A 108 -0.04 -7.96 4.59
C GLY A 108 0.45 -9.41 4.56
N PHE A 109 0.64 -10.05 5.73
CA PHE A 109 0.98 -11.47 5.82
C PHE A 109 -0.17 -12.38 5.42
N LEU A 110 -1.40 -12.08 5.85
CA LEU A 110 -2.60 -12.86 5.54
C LEU A 110 -2.93 -12.87 4.04
N LEU A 111 -2.53 -11.86 3.27
CA LEU A 111 -2.68 -11.83 1.82
C LEU A 111 -1.96 -13.01 1.12
N TRP A 112 -0.89 -13.55 1.72
CA TRP A 112 -0.13 -14.69 1.21
C TRP A 112 -0.65 -16.05 1.70
N MET A 113 -1.69 -16.05 2.53
CA MET A 113 -2.28 -17.27 3.08
C MET A 113 -3.68 -17.48 2.48
N PRO A 114 -3.80 -18.15 1.31
CA PRO A 114 -5.10 -18.49 0.76
C PRO A 114 -5.85 -19.43 1.70
N LEU A 115 -7.17 -19.35 1.70
CA LEU A 115 -8.03 -20.22 2.54
C LEU A 115 -7.87 -21.70 2.17
N THR A 116 -7.70 -21.96 0.87
CA THR A 116 -7.44 -23.31 0.32
C THR A 116 -6.31 -23.22 -0.71
N ARG A 117 -5.52 -24.31 -0.86
CA ARG A 117 -4.44 -24.41 -1.84
C ARG A 117 -4.92 -24.86 -3.23
N THR A 118 -6.22 -25.00 -3.41
CA THR A 118 -6.86 -25.37 -4.66
C THR A 118 -7.72 -24.22 -5.16
N GLU A 119 -8.06 -24.22 -6.43
CA GLU A 119 -8.97 -23.26 -7.02
C GLU A 119 -10.31 -23.24 -6.27
N SER A 120 -10.69 -22.10 -5.72
CA SER A 120 -11.90 -21.97 -4.90
C SER A 120 -12.50 -20.57 -4.93
N MET A 121 -13.83 -20.51 -4.95
CA MET A 121 -14.59 -19.28 -4.71
C MET A 121 -14.33 -18.69 -3.30
N GLY A 122 -14.04 -19.55 -2.33
CA GLY A 122 -13.67 -19.12 -0.97
C GLY A 122 -12.41 -18.26 -0.96
N ASN A 123 -11.44 -18.52 -1.82
CA ASN A 123 -10.24 -17.72 -1.95
C ASN A 123 -10.52 -16.31 -2.49
N ILE A 124 -11.56 -16.12 -3.34
CA ILE A 124 -11.98 -14.80 -3.82
C ILE A 124 -12.49 -13.95 -2.65
N TRP A 125 -13.40 -14.52 -1.86
CA TRP A 125 -13.98 -13.80 -0.70
C TRP A 125 -12.93 -13.51 0.37
N TRP A 126 -12.03 -14.47 0.61
CA TRP A 126 -10.90 -14.30 1.52
C TRP A 126 -10.00 -13.17 1.06
N LEU A 127 -9.56 -13.21 -0.21
CA LEU A 127 -8.70 -12.18 -0.77
C LEU A 127 -9.40 -10.80 -0.73
N ALA A 128 -10.68 -10.72 -1.10
CA ALA A 128 -11.44 -9.48 -1.06
C ALA A 128 -11.48 -8.90 0.36
N GLY A 129 -11.81 -9.71 1.36
CA GLY A 129 -11.86 -9.28 2.75
C GLY A 129 -10.51 -8.80 3.29
N ILE A 130 -9.45 -9.58 3.08
CA ILE A 130 -8.10 -9.23 3.55
C ILE A 130 -7.53 -8.04 2.79
N GLN A 131 -7.77 -7.94 1.46
CA GLN A 131 -7.36 -6.79 0.66
C GLN A 131 -7.99 -5.48 1.14
N ILE A 132 -9.29 -5.51 1.46
CA ILE A 132 -9.98 -4.35 2.04
C ILE A 132 -9.36 -3.98 3.39
N LEU A 133 -9.17 -4.96 4.28
CA LEU A 133 -8.57 -4.72 5.60
C LEU A 133 -7.14 -4.18 5.48
N PHE A 134 -6.35 -4.68 4.53
CA PHE A 134 -5.00 -4.18 4.26
C PHE A 134 -5.04 -2.72 3.78
N ASN A 135 -5.91 -2.39 2.81
CA ASN A 135 -6.03 -1.03 2.31
C ASN A 135 -6.46 -0.05 3.40
N VAL A 136 -7.47 -0.41 4.19
CA VAL A 136 -7.87 0.40 5.35
C VAL A 136 -6.71 0.59 6.32
N SER A 137 -5.98 -0.47 6.64
CA SER A 137 -4.85 -0.41 7.56
C SER A 137 -3.72 0.50 7.04
N ILE A 138 -3.37 0.39 5.75
CA ILE A 138 -2.33 1.23 5.15
C ILE A 138 -2.79 2.69 5.03
N SER A 139 -4.09 2.97 4.82
CA SER A 139 -4.65 4.32 4.84
C SER A 139 -4.50 5.00 6.19
N PHE A 140 -4.63 4.26 7.31
CA PHE A 140 -4.34 4.76 8.65
C PHE A 140 -2.88 5.20 8.84
N TYR A 141 -1.96 4.70 8.04
CA TYR A 141 -0.58 5.14 8.01
C TYR A 141 -0.36 6.28 7.02
N VAL A 142 -0.76 6.08 5.76
CA VAL A 142 -0.41 6.96 4.63
C VAL A 142 -1.09 8.32 4.72
N ILE A 143 -2.37 8.37 5.13
CA ILE A 143 -3.13 9.63 5.20
C ILE A 143 -2.57 10.58 6.26
N PRO A 144 -2.42 10.18 7.54
CA PRO A 144 -1.80 11.04 8.54
C PRO A 144 -0.34 11.39 8.19
N TYR A 145 0.40 10.47 7.58
CA TYR A 145 1.76 10.69 7.12
C TYR A 145 1.84 11.82 6.07
N ASN A 146 1.04 11.74 5.01
CA ASN A 146 1.01 12.78 3.98
C ASN A 146 0.52 14.13 4.51
N ALA A 147 -0.38 14.10 5.49
CA ALA A 147 -0.89 15.30 6.12
C ALA A 147 0.14 16.02 7.01
N LEU A 148 1.28 15.40 7.35
CA LEU A 148 2.41 16.06 8.03
C LEU A 148 3.18 17.02 7.09
N LEU A 149 3.11 16.83 5.77
CA LEU A 149 3.83 17.67 4.81
C LEU A 149 3.54 19.18 4.97
N PRO A 150 2.27 19.63 5.08
CA PRO A 150 1.96 21.04 5.33
C PRO A 150 2.47 21.56 6.67
N GLU A 151 2.60 20.69 7.67
CA GLU A 151 3.10 21.06 9.01
C GLU A 151 4.63 21.28 9.01
N PHE A 152 5.36 20.48 8.25
CA PHE A 152 6.82 20.60 8.11
C PHE A 152 7.27 21.70 7.13
N GLY A 153 6.46 21.94 6.11
CA GLY A 153 6.74 22.95 5.12
C GLY A 153 6.30 24.33 5.55
N TYR A 154 7.16 25.10 6.22
CA TYR A 154 6.86 26.47 6.68
C TYR A 154 6.77 27.51 5.54
N ASN A 155 7.30 27.22 4.36
CA ASN A 155 7.17 28.03 3.15
C ASN A 155 6.97 27.14 1.91
N SER A 156 6.58 27.74 0.78
CA SER A 156 6.31 27.02 -0.48
C SER A 156 7.55 26.29 -1.03
N GLU A 157 8.74 26.86 -0.87
CA GLU A 157 9.99 26.26 -1.33
C GLU A 157 10.31 24.96 -0.57
N VAL A 158 10.19 24.97 0.76
CA VAL A 158 10.42 23.77 1.59
C VAL A 158 9.38 22.70 1.32
N LYS A 159 8.09 23.08 1.15
CA LYS A 159 7.05 22.14 0.75
C LYS A 159 7.38 21.44 -0.57
N LEU A 160 7.75 22.24 -1.57
CA LEU A 160 8.12 21.72 -2.89
C LEU A 160 9.30 20.76 -2.80
N ARG A 161 10.35 21.12 -2.04
CA ARG A 161 11.53 20.27 -1.85
C ARG A 161 11.21 18.96 -1.16
N ILE A 162 10.40 18.98 -0.08
CA ILE A 162 9.96 17.76 0.60
C ILE A 162 9.12 16.89 -0.35
N SER A 163 8.18 17.49 -1.09
CA SER A 163 7.38 16.76 -2.08
C SER A 163 8.25 16.12 -3.17
N THR A 164 9.29 16.81 -3.63
CA THR A 164 10.26 16.28 -4.60
C THR A 164 10.98 15.06 -4.03
N PHE A 165 11.46 15.12 -2.79
CA PHE A 165 12.11 13.98 -2.14
C PHE A 165 11.15 12.80 -1.95
N GLN A 166 9.89 13.07 -1.58
CA GLN A 166 8.86 12.03 -1.49
C GLN A 166 8.58 11.39 -2.86
N SER A 167 8.48 12.19 -3.93
CA SER A 167 8.26 11.67 -5.28
C SER A 167 9.42 10.78 -5.75
N ILE A 168 10.66 11.20 -5.49
CA ILE A 168 11.85 10.39 -5.77
C ILE A 168 11.80 9.07 -4.96
N ALA A 169 11.54 9.16 -3.66
CA ALA A 169 11.45 8.00 -2.79
C ALA A 169 10.34 7.03 -3.23
N TYR A 170 9.17 7.55 -3.62
CA TYR A 170 8.07 6.76 -4.17
C TYR A 170 8.48 6.03 -5.47
N THR A 171 9.12 6.75 -6.39
CA THR A 171 9.59 6.19 -7.65
C THR A 171 10.62 5.09 -7.44
N ILE A 172 11.57 5.29 -6.51
CA ILE A 172 12.54 4.24 -6.14
C ILE A 172 11.81 3.02 -5.59
N GLY A 173 10.82 3.21 -4.71
CA GLY A 173 10.01 2.11 -4.19
C GLY A 173 9.24 1.35 -5.27
N LEU A 174 8.69 2.06 -6.25
CA LEU A 174 8.02 1.47 -7.42
C LEU A 174 9.01 0.64 -8.27
N VAL A 175 10.21 1.16 -8.52
CA VAL A 175 11.25 0.46 -9.27
C VAL A 175 11.68 -0.82 -8.55
N ILE A 176 11.89 -0.76 -7.23
CA ILE A 176 12.23 -1.96 -6.42
C ILE A 176 11.12 -3.02 -6.52
N ALA A 177 9.86 -2.59 -6.39
CA ALA A 177 8.72 -3.50 -6.50
C ALA A 177 8.59 -4.11 -7.91
N SER A 178 8.83 -3.31 -8.96
CA SER A 178 8.80 -3.78 -10.36
C SER A 178 9.96 -4.73 -10.67
N ALA A 179 11.15 -4.45 -10.14
CA ALA A 179 12.32 -5.31 -10.32
C ALA A 179 12.12 -6.69 -9.67
N SER A 180 11.43 -6.77 -8.52
CA SER A 180 11.11 -8.05 -7.89
C SER A 180 10.19 -8.91 -8.77
N ASN A 181 9.19 -8.30 -9.41
CA ASN A 181 8.32 -9.01 -10.36
C ASN A 181 9.11 -9.49 -11.61
N ALA A 182 10.01 -8.66 -12.14
CA ALA A 182 10.87 -9.04 -13.26
C ALA A 182 11.80 -10.21 -12.93
N LEU A 183 12.36 -10.24 -11.71
CA LEU A 183 13.21 -11.33 -11.23
C LEU A 183 12.44 -12.65 -11.07
N LEU A 184 11.18 -12.60 -10.64
CA LEU A 184 10.34 -13.79 -10.56
C LEU A 184 10.09 -14.39 -11.97
N ASN A 185 9.77 -13.55 -12.94
CA ASN A 185 9.59 -14.00 -14.34
C ASN A 185 10.89 -14.53 -14.96
N PHE A 186 12.02 -13.86 -14.74
CA PHE A 186 13.32 -14.28 -15.27
C PHE A 186 13.78 -15.64 -14.72
N ASN A 187 13.55 -15.94 -13.45
CA ASN A 187 13.87 -17.25 -12.89
C ASN A 187 13.05 -18.39 -13.50
N GLN A 188 11.85 -18.12 -13.98
CA GLN A 188 11.05 -19.12 -14.68
C GLN A 188 11.61 -19.42 -16.06
N ASP A 189 12.02 -18.39 -16.82
CA ASP A 189 12.58 -18.55 -18.16
C ASP A 189 13.96 -19.28 -18.19
N VAL A 190 14.71 -19.23 -17.08
CA VAL A 190 16.04 -19.86 -16.97
C VAL A 190 15.97 -21.31 -16.48
N LEU A 191 14.89 -21.72 -15.84
CA LEU A 191 14.70 -23.08 -15.32
C LEU A 191 14.02 -24.03 -16.31
N HIS A 192 13.66 -23.55 -17.50
CA HIS A 192 13.16 -24.27 -18.65
C HIS A 192 14.19 -24.31 -19.78
#